data_6e0dad42bf0641c195a7a61d4e8a9e45
#
_entry.id   6e0dad42bf0641c195a7a61d4e8a9e45
#
_cell.length_a   1.000
_cell.length_b   1.000
_cell.length_c   1.000
_cell.angle_alpha   90.00
_cell.angle_beta   90.00
_cell.angle_gamma   90.00
#
_symmetry.space_group_name_H-M   'P 1'
#
loop_
_entity.id
_entity.type
_entity.pdbx_description
1 polymer ?
#
loop_
_entity_poly.entity_id
_entity_poly.type
_entity_poly.pdbx_seq_one_letter_code
_entity_poly.pdbx_strand_id
1 'polypeptide(L)'
;MPASLKTSSQQRLLVIKHGALGDMVQGFGAFASLRHGHPTAHITLVTTPAFAELARMMPWFDQVLVDRRAPLINITESLSMRSLLRQPWDIIIDLQCSRRTARYFQFFTRPHVRWVGTVKGCSDPCPDFTGVNNYQRMMIAAGLAGGAPDAGVDMRWLLHAAQPVAMRTPPTPYSVLAVSYT
;
A
#
# COMPACT_ATOMS: atom_id res chain seq x y z
N MET A 1 39.46 21.50 5.48
CA MET A 1 38.93 20.15 5.31
C MET A 1 37.50 20.28 4.84
N PRO A 2 37.15 19.99 3.58
CA PRO A 2 35.74 20.06 3.14
C PRO A 2 34.99 18.89 3.76
N ALA A 3 33.86 19.21 4.42
CA ALA A 3 32.94 18.22 4.95
C ALA A 3 32.40 17.37 3.78
N SER A 4 32.60 16.06 3.86
CA SER A 4 32.05 15.07 2.93
C SER A 4 30.53 15.19 2.97
N LEU A 5 29.95 15.70 1.89
CA LEU A 5 28.50 15.62 1.64
C LEU A 5 28.14 14.14 1.57
N LYS A 6 27.62 13.59 2.66
CA LYS A 6 26.94 12.30 2.63
C LYS A 6 25.80 12.46 1.62
N THR A 7 25.92 11.83 0.49
CA THR A 7 24.82 11.67 -0.48
C THR A 7 23.68 10.98 0.29
N SER A 8 22.69 11.73 0.69
CA SER A 8 21.51 11.21 1.35
C SER A 8 20.84 10.28 0.34
N SER A 9 20.97 8.98 0.51
CA SER A 9 20.26 8.00 -0.31
C SER A 9 18.75 8.27 -0.16
N GLN A 10 18.05 8.33 -1.28
CA GLN A 10 16.59 8.52 -1.29
C GLN A 10 15.92 7.47 -0.39
N GLN A 11 15.07 7.91 0.53
CA GLN A 11 14.32 7.02 1.41
C GLN A 11 13.42 6.08 0.61
N ARG A 12 13.35 4.81 1.00
CA ARG A 12 12.60 3.77 0.30
C ARG A 12 11.53 3.16 1.20
N LEU A 13 10.27 3.34 0.84
CA LEU A 13 9.12 2.82 1.54
C LEU A 13 8.47 1.69 0.74
N LEU A 14 8.07 0.62 1.42
CA LEU A 14 7.25 -0.45 0.87
C LEU A 14 5.89 -0.45 1.56
N VAL A 15 4.83 -0.28 0.81
CA VAL A 15 3.45 -0.37 1.29
C VAL A 15 2.85 -1.70 0.83
N ILE A 16 2.22 -2.46 1.72
CA ILE A 16 1.56 -3.72 1.39
C ILE A 16 0.05 -3.55 1.54
N LYS A 17 -0.69 -3.62 0.43
CA LYS A 17 -2.15 -3.60 0.40
C LYS A 17 -2.68 -4.44 -0.75
N HIS A 18 -3.31 -5.57 -0.44
CA HIS A 18 -3.76 -6.56 -1.42
C HIS A 18 -5.15 -6.29 -2.01
N GLY A 19 -5.97 -5.50 -1.37
CA GLY A 19 -7.36 -5.24 -1.74
C GLY A 19 -8.32 -5.84 -0.68
N ALA A 20 -9.66 -5.93 -0.78
CA ALA A 20 -10.48 -5.78 -2.00
C ALA A 20 -10.59 -4.33 -2.53
N LEU A 21 -11.45 -4.10 -3.58
CA LEU A 21 -11.60 -2.77 -4.19
C LEU A 21 -12.01 -1.70 -3.16
N GLY A 22 -13.03 -1.99 -2.35
CA GLY A 22 -13.47 -1.07 -1.30
C GLY A 22 -12.35 -0.71 -0.32
N ASP A 23 -11.51 -1.68 0.03
CA ASP A 23 -10.36 -1.45 0.91
C ASP A 23 -9.26 -0.61 0.23
N MET A 24 -9.07 -0.75 -1.10
CA MET A 24 -8.15 0.09 -1.84
C MET A 24 -8.64 1.54 -1.86
N VAL A 25 -9.93 1.76 -2.08
CA VAL A 25 -10.54 3.11 -2.06
C VAL A 25 -10.43 3.72 -0.66
N GLN A 26 -10.76 2.98 0.38
CA GLN A 26 -10.58 3.42 1.78
C GLN A 26 -9.11 3.71 2.12
N GLY A 27 -8.17 3.08 1.41
CA GLY A 27 -6.73 3.31 1.56
C GLY A 27 -6.22 4.63 0.98
N PHE A 28 -6.97 5.32 0.13
CA PHE A 28 -6.49 6.53 -0.55
C PHE A 28 -6.01 7.62 0.42
N GLY A 29 -6.72 7.80 1.54
CA GLY A 29 -6.29 8.72 2.60
C GLY A 29 -4.91 8.36 3.16
N ALA A 30 -4.69 7.10 3.47
CA ALA A 30 -3.41 6.61 3.98
C ALA A 30 -2.29 6.70 2.92
N PHE A 31 -2.58 6.42 1.65
CA PHE A 31 -1.61 6.56 0.56
C PHE A 31 -1.21 8.01 0.34
N ALA A 32 -2.18 8.93 0.32
CA ALA A 32 -1.92 10.37 0.25
C ALA A 32 -1.12 10.86 1.46
N SER A 33 -1.51 10.45 2.67
CA SER A 33 -0.82 10.74 3.92
C SER A 33 0.67 10.33 3.86
N LEU A 34 0.96 9.12 3.41
CA LEU A 34 2.33 8.63 3.25
C LEU A 34 3.12 9.46 2.25
N ARG A 35 2.54 9.77 1.08
CA ARG A 35 3.21 10.59 0.07
C ARG A 35 3.50 12.01 0.57
N HIS A 36 2.57 12.64 1.27
CA HIS A 36 2.76 13.98 1.82
C HIS A 36 3.78 14.00 2.98
N GLY A 37 3.79 12.97 3.81
CA GLY A 37 4.80 12.82 4.87
C GLY A 37 6.20 12.50 4.34
N HIS A 38 6.29 11.90 3.14
CA HIS A 38 7.55 11.49 2.51
C HIS A 38 7.64 11.97 1.06
N PRO A 39 7.67 13.28 0.79
CA PRO A 39 7.53 13.83 -0.55
C PRO A 39 8.65 13.43 -1.51
N THR A 40 9.85 13.16 -1.00
CA THR A 40 11.03 12.79 -1.79
C THR A 40 11.36 11.30 -1.74
N ALA A 41 10.61 10.51 -0.97
CA ALA A 41 10.85 9.08 -0.85
C ALA A 41 10.42 8.32 -2.12
N HIS A 42 11.08 7.20 -2.38
CA HIS A 42 10.62 6.21 -3.35
C HIS A 42 9.61 5.27 -2.68
N ILE A 43 8.33 5.41 -3.00
CA ILE A 43 7.26 4.62 -2.41
C ILE A 43 6.81 3.54 -3.38
N THR A 44 6.97 2.28 -2.98
CA THR A 44 6.53 1.11 -3.74
C THR A 44 5.29 0.50 -3.09
N LEU A 45 4.26 0.24 -3.89
CA LEU A 45 3.09 -0.53 -3.44
C LEU A 45 3.21 -1.99 -3.90
N VAL A 46 2.96 -2.92 -2.98
CA VAL A 46 2.71 -4.34 -3.29
C VAL A 46 1.21 -4.60 -3.20
N THR A 47 0.64 -5.02 -4.32
CA THR A 47 -0.80 -5.32 -4.41
C THR A 47 -1.05 -6.60 -5.21
N THR A 48 -2.31 -7.03 -5.34
CA THR A 48 -2.67 -8.19 -6.17
C THR A 48 -2.83 -7.82 -7.64
N PRO A 49 -2.78 -8.80 -8.56
CA PRO A 49 -2.97 -8.54 -10.01
C PRO A 49 -4.24 -7.74 -10.31
N ALA A 50 -5.33 -8.02 -9.60
CA ALA A 50 -6.63 -7.37 -9.82
C ALA A 50 -6.61 -5.85 -9.60
N PHE A 51 -5.70 -5.33 -8.79
CA PHE A 51 -5.64 -3.89 -8.44
C PHE A 51 -4.36 -3.21 -8.95
N ALA A 52 -3.48 -3.95 -9.62
CA ALA A 52 -2.19 -3.42 -10.06
C ALA A 52 -2.34 -2.27 -11.09
N GLU A 53 -3.31 -2.39 -12.01
CA GLU A 53 -3.58 -1.37 -13.00
C GLU A 53 -4.12 -0.08 -12.36
N LEU A 54 -5.13 -0.20 -11.51
CA LEU A 54 -5.65 0.91 -10.71
C LEU A 54 -4.54 1.59 -9.89
N ALA A 55 -3.70 0.78 -9.24
CA ALA A 55 -2.62 1.28 -8.39
C ALA A 55 -1.56 2.07 -9.18
N ARG A 56 -1.25 1.67 -10.42
CA ARG A 56 -0.31 2.39 -11.30
C ARG A 56 -0.81 3.77 -11.72
N MET A 57 -2.11 4.00 -11.69
CA MET A 57 -2.70 5.31 -11.99
C MET A 57 -2.68 6.25 -10.78
N MET A 58 -2.47 5.72 -9.55
CA MET A 58 -2.44 6.51 -8.33
C MET A 58 -1.17 7.38 -8.26
N PRO A 59 -1.29 8.67 -7.91
CA PRO A 59 -0.13 9.60 -7.89
C PRO A 59 0.78 9.40 -6.66
N TRP A 60 0.43 8.50 -5.77
CA TRP A 60 1.13 8.33 -4.49
C TRP A 60 2.28 7.33 -4.53
N PHE A 61 2.38 6.53 -5.59
CA PHE A 61 3.38 5.46 -5.72
C PHE A 61 4.30 5.70 -6.92
N ASP A 62 5.59 5.47 -6.71
CA ASP A 62 6.60 5.51 -7.78
C ASP A 62 6.69 4.15 -8.49
N GLN A 63 6.35 3.08 -7.76
CA GLN A 63 6.39 1.71 -8.30
C GLN A 63 5.24 0.88 -7.75
N VAL A 64 4.70 0.00 -8.59
CA VAL A 64 3.68 -1.00 -8.20
C VAL A 64 4.19 -2.39 -8.56
N LEU A 65 4.28 -3.25 -7.55
CA LEU A 65 4.69 -4.65 -7.67
C LEU A 65 3.51 -5.57 -7.36
N VAL A 66 3.52 -6.75 -7.96
CA VAL A 66 2.39 -7.68 -7.89
C VAL A 66 2.74 -8.86 -6.99
N ASP A 67 1.93 -9.07 -5.96
CA ASP A 67 1.86 -10.32 -5.21
C ASP A 67 0.70 -11.17 -5.75
N ARG A 68 1.01 -12.25 -6.43
CA ARG A 68 0.02 -13.20 -6.96
C ARG A 68 -0.67 -14.01 -5.87
N ARG A 69 -0.25 -13.85 -4.62
CA ARG A 69 -0.76 -14.58 -3.46
C ARG A 69 -0.72 -16.11 -3.65
N ALA A 70 0.24 -16.60 -4.42
CA ALA A 70 0.46 -18.03 -4.56
C ALA A 70 0.66 -18.68 -3.18
N PRO A 71 0.30 -19.95 -2.99
CA PRO A 71 0.59 -20.67 -1.76
C PRO A 71 2.08 -20.56 -1.40
N LEU A 72 2.41 -20.40 -0.12
CA LEU A 72 3.82 -20.24 0.31
C LEU A 72 4.69 -21.48 0.02
N ILE A 73 4.06 -22.61 -0.29
CA ILE A 73 4.73 -23.82 -0.78
C ILE A 73 5.24 -23.66 -2.22
N ASN A 74 4.71 -22.69 -2.97
CA ASN A 74 5.26 -22.34 -4.29
C ASN A 74 6.61 -21.64 -4.10
N ILE A 75 7.69 -22.40 -4.30
CA ILE A 75 9.06 -21.98 -4.02
C ILE A 75 9.45 -20.76 -4.84
N THR A 76 9.12 -20.72 -6.12
CA THR A 76 9.48 -19.61 -7.02
C THR A 76 8.87 -18.29 -6.57
N GLU A 77 7.56 -18.27 -6.32
CA GLU A 77 6.85 -17.08 -5.86
C GLU A 77 7.29 -16.66 -4.45
N SER A 78 7.58 -17.62 -3.58
CA SER A 78 8.08 -17.38 -2.23
C SER A 78 9.49 -16.79 -2.25
N LEU A 79 10.37 -17.27 -3.11
CA LEU A 79 11.72 -16.72 -3.30
C LEU A 79 11.66 -15.30 -3.89
N SER A 80 10.79 -15.07 -4.87
CA SER A 80 10.56 -13.74 -5.45
C SER A 80 10.10 -12.74 -4.39
N MET A 81 9.07 -13.10 -3.60
CA MET A 81 8.57 -12.24 -2.52
C MET A 81 9.62 -12.03 -1.42
N ARG A 82 10.38 -13.07 -1.07
CA ARG A 82 11.49 -12.94 -0.13
C ARG A 82 12.58 -12.01 -0.65
N SER A 83 12.95 -12.12 -1.93
CA SER A 83 13.92 -11.22 -2.56
C SER A 83 13.46 -9.78 -2.50
N LEU A 84 12.18 -9.53 -2.80
CA LEU A 84 11.57 -8.21 -2.70
C LEU A 84 11.65 -7.64 -1.27
N LEU A 85 11.18 -8.42 -0.29
CA LEU A 85 11.11 -7.96 1.11
C LEU A 85 12.50 -7.80 1.76
N ARG A 86 13.53 -8.40 1.18
CA ARG A 86 14.93 -8.25 1.61
C ARG A 86 15.69 -7.10 0.94
N GLN A 87 15.06 -6.36 0.04
CA GLN A 87 15.66 -5.14 -0.46
C GLN A 87 15.90 -4.12 0.67
N PRO A 88 16.75 -3.11 0.48
CA PRO A 88 17.04 -2.12 1.51
C PRO A 88 15.89 -1.12 1.66
N TRP A 89 14.77 -1.59 2.21
CA TRP A 89 13.66 -0.75 2.62
C TRP A 89 14.00 -0.05 3.93
N ASP A 90 13.72 1.24 4.02
CA ASP A 90 13.82 1.98 5.27
C ASP A 90 12.60 1.68 6.14
N ILE A 91 11.42 1.59 5.53
CA ILE A 91 10.17 1.27 6.24
C ILE A 91 9.33 0.33 5.36
N ILE A 92 8.77 -0.71 5.98
CA ILE A 92 7.70 -1.54 5.40
C ILE A 92 6.42 -1.24 6.17
N ILE A 93 5.36 -0.86 5.44
CA ILE A 93 4.06 -0.48 6.02
C ILE A 93 3.03 -1.53 5.60
N ASP A 94 2.60 -2.34 6.55
CA ASP A 94 1.59 -3.38 6.33
C ASP A 94 0.18 -2.83 6.60
N LEU A 95 -0.43 -2.26 5.55
CA LEU A 95 -1.84 -1.83 5.58
C LEU A 95 -2.82 -2.98 5.36
N GLN A 96 -2.32 -4.17 5.03
CA GLN A 96 -3.16 -5.36 4.86
C GLN A 96 -3.42 -6.09 6.17
N CYS A 97 -2.45 -6.11 7.08
CA CYS A 97 -2.54 -6.71 8.42
C CYS A 97 -3.18 -8.12 8.41
N SER A 98 -2.70 -9.01 7.56
CA SER A 98 -3.25 -10.34 7.36
C SER A 98 -2.32 -11.44 7.88
N ARG A 99 -2.84 -12.66 8.05
CA ARG A 99 -2.00 -13.83 8.37
C ARG A 99 -0.89 -14.04 7.33
N ARG A 100 -1.13 -13.68 6.09
CA ARG A 100 -0.14 -13.78 5.01
C ARG A 100 0.99 -12.78 5.22
N THR A 101 0.67 -11.52 5.45
CA THR A 101 1.68 -10.47 5.67
C THR A 101 2.45 -10.69 6.98
N ALA A 102 1.81 -11.24 8.00
CA ALA A 102 2.50 -11.70 9.20
C ALA A 102 3.57 -12.77 8.91
N ARG A 103 3.29 -13.73 8.02
CA ARG A 103 4.30 -14.69 7.56
C ARG A 103 5.40 -14.06 6.75
N TYR A 104 5.11 -13.02 5.97
CA TYR A 104 6.13 -12.25 5.27
C TYR A 104 7.11 -11.61 6.25
N PHE A 105 6.60 -10.97 7.30
CA PHE A 105 7.44 -10.42 8.36
C PHE A 105 8.32 -11.50 8.99
N GLN A 106 7.74 -12.65 9.39
CA GLN A 106 8.43 -13.70 10.13
C GLN A 106 9.53 -14.41 9.31
N PHE A 107 9.30 -14.65 8.01
CA PHE A 107 10.15 -15.54 7.23
C PHE A 107 10.93 -14.86 6.10
N PHE A 108 10.47 -13.72 5.62
CA PHE A 108 11.00 -13.14 4.39
C PHE A 108 11.76 -11.83 4.60
N THR A 109 11.46 -11.06 5.63
CA THR A 109 12.11 -9.76 5.86
C THR A 109 13.55 -9.89 6.37
N ARG A 110 14.30 -8.78 6.31
CA ARG A 110 15.58 -8.65 7.00
C ARG A 110 15.37 -8.51 8.51
N PRO A 111 16.28 -9.00 9.34
CA PRO A 111 16.32 -8.62 10.74
C PRO A 111 16.37 -7.10 10.89
N HIS A 112 15.66 -6.57 11.89
CA HIS A 112 15.67 -5.14 12.24
C HIS A 112 15.16 -4.17 11.16
N VAL A 113 14.46 -4.65 10.12
CA VAL A 113 13.75 -3.74 9.21
C VAL A 113 12.64 -3.02 9.99
N ARG A 114 12.50 -1.72 9.77
CA ARG A 114 11.39 -0.99 10.35
C ARG A 114 10.09 -1.45 9.71
N TRP A 115 9.20 -2.01 10.52
CA TRP A 115 7.92 -2.58 10.07
C TRP A 115 6.78 -1.99 10.89
N VAL A 116 5.87 -1.31 10.20
CA VAL A 116 4.61 -0.80 10.77
C VAL A 116 3.49 -1.78 10.47
N GLY A 117 2.80 -2.27 11.49
CA GLY A 117 1.71 -3.24 11.31
C GLY A 117 1.24 -3.87 12.62
N THR A 118 0.42 -4.93 12.51
CA THR A 118 -0.16 -5.61 13.68
C THR A 118 0.59 -6.88 14.08
N VAL A 119 1.65 -7.25 13.36
CA VAL A 119 2.36 -8.49 13.65
C VAL A 119 3.17 -8.36 14.93
N LYS A 120 3.09 -9.39 15.80
CA LYS A 120 3.83 -9.42 17.07
C LYS A 120 5.35 -9.36 16.79
N GLY A 121 6.03 -8.43 17.48
CA GLY A 121 7.48 -8.26 17.39
C GLY A 121 7.95 -7.32 16.26
N CYS A 122 7.04 -6.68 15.53
CA CYS A 122 7.44 -5.60 14.63
C CYS A 122 7.93 -4.36 15.41
N SER A 123 8.69 -3.49 14.73
CA SER A 123 9.29 -2.32 15.38
C SER A 123 8.27 -1.25 15.75
N ASP A 124 7.25 -1.07 14.93
CA ASP A 124 6.21 -0.04 15.09
C ASP A 124 4.83 -0.71 15.12
N PRO A 125 4.44 -1.30 16.26
CA PRO A 125 3.19 -2.02 16.37
C PRO A 125 1.99 -1.07 16.33
N CYS A 126 1.04 -1.37 15.45
CA CYS A 126 -0.26 -0.71 15.49
C CYS A 126 -1.02 -1.10 16.78
N PRO A 127 -1.89 -0.22 17.28
CA PRO A 127 -2.75 -0.54 18.42
C PRO A 127 -3.74 -1.66 18.09
N ASP A 128 -4.47 -2.13 19.10
CA ASP A 128 -5.59 -3.01 18.88
C ASP A 128 -6.66 -2.31 18.03
N PHE A 129 -7.05 -2.94 16.96
CA PHE A 129 -8.03 -2.43 16.01
C PHE A 129 -9.46 -2.95 16.26
N THR A 130 -9.74 -3.53 17.41
CA THR A 130 -11.10 -3.97 17.77
C THR A 130 -12.06 -2.78 17.73
N GLY A 131 -13.12 -2.89 16.94
CA GLY A 131 -14.10 -1.80 16.75
C GLY A 131 -13.64 -0.63 15.86
N VAL A 132 -12.40 -0.61 15.41
CA VAL A 132 -11.87 0.44 14.52
C VAL A 132 -12.18 0.09 13.06
N ASN A 133 -12.76 1.02 12.31
CA ASN A 133 -13.05 0.80 10.89
C ASN A 133 -11.76 0.76 10.05
N ASN A 134 -11.84 0.18 8.86
CA ASN A 134 -10.68 -0.09 8.02
C ASN A 134 -9.95 1.20 7.55
N TYR A 135 -10.69 2.28 7.26
CA TYR A 135 -10.09 3.57 6.93
C TYR A 135 -9.20 4.09 8.08
N GLN A 136 -9.76 4.12 9.30
CA GLN A 136 -9.03 4.58 10.48
C GLN A 136 -7.79 3.72 10.79
N ARG A 137 -7.90 2.39 10.65
CA ARG A 137 -6.75 1.48 10.81
C ARG A 137 -5.60 1.85 9.89
N MET A 138 -5.90 2.09 8.61
CA MET A 138 -4.88 2.46 7.63
C MET A 138 -4.30 3.85 7.89
N MET A 139 -5.11 4.81 8.32
CA MET A 139 -4.64 6.15 8.71
C MET A 139 -3.71 6.10 9.93
N ILE A 140 -4.04 5.29 10.94
CA ILE A 140 -3.18 5.08 12.12
C ILE A 140 -1.84 4.48 11.69
N ALA A 141 -1.85 3.45 10.86
CA ALA A 141 -0.61 2.83 10.37
C ALA A 141 0.23 3.81 9.52
N ALA A 142 -0.41 4.61 8.67
CA ALA A 142 0.27 5.64 7.90
C ALA A 142 0.90 6.71 8.81
N GLY A 143 0.19 7.15 9.84
CA GLY A 143 0.71 8.10 10.84
C GLY A 143 1.93 7.56 11.59
N LEU A 144 1.90 6.29 12.03
CA LEU A 144 3.04 5.62 12.66
C LEU A 144 4.25 5.54 11.72
N ALA A 145 4.01 5.45 10.42
CA ALA A 145 5.06 5.47 9.41
C ALA A 145 5.58 6.88 9.07
N GLY A 146 5.05 7.94 9.66
CA GLY A 146 5.43 9.33 9.38
C GLY A 146 4.59 10.00 8.29
N GLY A 147 3.43 9.46 7.98
CA GLY A 147 2.46 10.09 7.08
C GLY A 147 1.91 11.40 7.65
N ALA A 148 1.58 12.34 6.77
CA ALA A 148 0.98 13.62 7.14
C ALA A 148 -0.49 13.44 7.55
N PRO A 149 -0.94 13.97 8.70
CA PRO A 149 -2.27 13.70 9.24
C PRO A 149 -3.41 14.26 8.38
N ASP A 150 -3.21 15.43 7.76
CA ASP A 150 -4.26 16.18 7.05
C ASP A 150 -4.03 16.20 5.52
N ALA A 151 -3.44 15.15 4.99
CA ALA A 151 -3.23 15.04 3.55
C ALA A 151 -4.58 14.90 2.84
N GLY A 152 -4.97 15.93 2.13
CA GLY A 152 -6.15 15.89 1.25
C GLY A 152 -6.00 14.83 0.17
N VAL A 153 -7.09 14.14 -0.16
CA VAL A 153 -7.09 13.17 -1.26
C VAL A 153 -7.53 13.86 -2.55
N ASP A 154 -6.58 14.15 -3.43
CA ASP A 154 -6.90 14.62 -4.76
C ASP A 154 -7.32 13.45 -5.66
N MET A 155 -8.57 13.46 -6.11
CA MET A 155 -9.17 12.41 -6.95
C MET A 155 -9.13 12.75 -8.45
N ARG A 156 -8.58 13.90 -8.85
CA ARG A 156 -8.56 14.33 -10.26
C ARG A 156 -7.83 13.36 -11.18
N TRP A 157 -6.87 12.61 -10.65
CA TRP A 157 -6.18 11.57 -11.40
C TRP A 157 -7.12 10.49 -11.97
N LEU A 158 -8.25 10.21 -11.30
CA LEU A 158 -9.26 9.27 -11.81
C LEU A 158 -9.92 9.82 -13.10
N LEU A 159 -10.12 11.12 -13.18
CA LEU A 159 -10.71 11.75 -14.37
C LEU A 159 -9.76 11.67 -15.56
N HIS A 160 -8.46 11.80 -15.31
CA HIS A 160 -7.43 11.66 -16.36
C HIS A 160 -7.22 10.20 -16.78
N ALA A 161 -7.44 9.26 -15.86
CA ALA A 161 -7.29 7.84 -16.10
C ALA A 161 -8.54 7.21 -16.74
N ALA A 162 -9.72 7.84 -16.58
CA ALA A 162 -10.95 7.36 -17.14
C ALA A 162 -10.93 7.53 -18.67
N GLN A 163 -10.81 6.42 -19.40
CA GLN A 163 -11.08 6.44 -20.83
C GLN A 163 -12.58 6.66 -21.07
N PRO A 164 -12.97 7.45 -22.08
CA PRO A 164 -14.37 7.60 -22.41
C PRO A 164 -14.94 6.23 -22.82
N VAL A 165 -15.62 5.61 -21.90
CA VAL A 165 -16.45 4.45 -22.23
C VAL A 165 -17.64 5.02 -22.98
N ALA A 166 -17.89 4.57 -24.20
CA ALA A 166 -19.11 4.87 -24.91
C ALA A 166 -20.29 4.22 -24.16
N MET A 167 -20.76 4.91 -23.12
CA MET A 167 -21.93 4.50 -22.36
C MET A 167 -23.15 4.68 -23.27
N ARG A 168 -23.77 3.58 -23.67
CA ARG A 168 -25.16 3.63 -24.09
C ARG A 168 -25.97 4.05 -22.86
N THR A 169 -26.37 5.30 -22.83
CA THR A 169 -27.26 5.80 -21.78
C THR A 169 -28.58 5.04 -21.93
N PRO A 170 -28.99 4.24 -20.94
CA PRO A 170 -30.30 3.59 -21.01
C PRO A 170 -31.39 4.66 -21.04
N PRO A 171 -32.58 4.35 -21.62
CA PRO A 171 -33.71 5.28 -21.58
C PRO A 171 -34.03 5.62 -20.13
N THR A 172 -34.26 6.88 -19.85
CA THR A 172 -34.63 7.37 -18.51
C THR A 172 -36.08 7.02 -18.18
N PRO A 173 -36.41 6.77 -16.90
CA PRO A 173 -35.53 6.73 -15.71
C PRO A 173 -34.81 5.39 -15.57
N TYR A 174 -33.59 5.42 -15.02
CA TYR A 174 -32.85 4.21 -14.69
C TYR A 174 -32.17 4.32 -13.30
N SER A 175 -31.87 3.16 -12.72
CA SER A 175 -31.10 3.05 -11.50
C SER A 175 -29.83 2.22 -11.77
N VAL A 176 -28.72 2.62 -11.16
CA VAL A 176 -27.46 1.85 -11.24
C VAL A 176 -27.27 1.12 -9.92
N LEU A 177 -27.13 -0.20 -9.99
CA LEU A 177 -26.79 -1.04 -8.86
C LEU A 177 -25.35 -1.56 -9.07
N ALA A 178 -24.45 -1.16 -8.19
CA ALA A 178 -23.10 -1.72 -8.15
C ALA A 178 -23.03 -2.85 -7.13
N VAL A 179 -22.73 -4.07 -7.59
CA VAL A 179 -22.58 -5.25 -6.73
C VAL A 179 -21.12 -5.70 -6.78
N SER A 180 -20.50 -5.84 -5.61
CA SER A 180 -19.18 -6.46 -5.48
C SER A 180 -19.35 -7.93 -5.09
N TYR A 181 -18.78 -8.83 -5.87
CA TYR A 181 -18.65 -10.23 -5.49
C TYR A 181 -17.31 -10.43 -4.78
N THR A 182 -17.34 -10.84 -3.53
CA THR A 182 -16.19 -11.25 -2.73
C THR A 182 -15.92 -12.73 -2.91
#